data_7b685015fd770ecbcf8ccbab1df93203
#
_entry.id   7b685015fd770ecbcf8ccbab1df93203
#
_cell.length_a   1.000
_cell.length_b   1.000
_cell.length_c   1.000
_cell.angle_alpha   90.00
_cell.angle_beta   90.00
_cell.angle_gamma   90.00
#
_symmetry.space_group_name_H-M   'P 1'
#
loop_
_entity.id
_entity.type
_entity.pdbx_description
1 polymer ?
#
loop_
_entity_poly.entity_id
_entity_poly.type
_entity_poly.pdbx_seq_one_letter_code
_entity_poly.pdbx_strand_id
1 'polypeptide(L)'
;MKTQEQQVQLRKFEFYYLIRNRDLIQEQNIRDLEIFNLTKELFEKGRINQFEYEVARNKYFQSKLNLKMIHLSLSKIVTLYH
;
A
#
# COMPACT_ATOMS: atom_id res chain seq x y z
N MET A 1 -33.71 -2.78 8.09
CA MET A 1 -32.71 -2.58 9.13
C MET A 1 -31.83 -3.83 9.25
N LYS A 2 -30.51 -3.67 9.17
CA LYS A 2 -29.60 -4.81 9.32
C LYS A 2 -29.53 -5.22 10.79
N THR A 3 -29.53 -6.54 11.04
CA THR A 3 -29.39 -7.03 12.41
C THR A 3 -27.96 -6.80 12.92
N GLN A 4 -27.80 -6.83 14.24
CA GLN A 4 -26.49 -6.65 14.87
C GLN A 4 -25.48 -7.70 14.39
N GLU A 5 -25.92 -8.94 14.21
CA GLU A 5 -25.07 -10.03 13.70
C GLU A 5 -24.59 -9.76 12.28
N GLN A 6 -25.48 -9.24 11.42
CA GLN A 6 -25.11 -8.91 10.04
C GLN A 6 -24.07 -7.80 10.00
N GLN A 7 -24.20 -6.80 10.86
CA GLN A 7 -23.22 -5.72 10.97
C GLN A 7 -21.86 -6.23 11.43
N VAL A 8 -21.81 -7.14 12.39
CA VAL A 8 -20.56 -7.73 12.88
C VAL A 8 -19.90 -8.55 11.78
N GLN A 9 -20.67 -9.36 11.04
CA GLN A 9 -20.12 -10.16 9.93
C GLN A 9 -19.56 -9.29 8.81
N LEU A 10 -20.24 -8.20 8.47
CA LEU A 10 -19.76 -7.26 7.45
C LEU A 10 -18.45 -6.60 7.89
N ARG A 11 -18.32 -6.24 9.17
CA ARG A 11 -17.10 -5.65 9.70
C ARG A 11 -15.93 -6.64 9.68
N LYS A 12 -16.18 -7.92 10.02
CA LYS A 12 -15.17 -8.97 9.94
C LYS A 12 -14.69 -9.16 8.50
N PHE A 13 -15.61 -9.20 7.55
CA PHE A 13 -15.29 -9.33 6.14
C PHE A 13 -14.42 -8.16 5.67
N GLU A 14 -14.81 -6.94 6.05
CA GLU A 14 -14.06 -5.73 5.73
C GLU A 14 -12.64 -5.77 6.31
N PHE A 15 -12.50 -6.26 7.55
CA PHE A 15 -11.20 -6.40 8.21
C PHE A 15 -10.30 -7.39 7.45
N TYR A 16 -10.82 -8.56 7.08
CA TYR A 16 -10.06 -9.54 6.29
C TYR A 16 -9.68 -8.99 4.93
N TYR A 17 -10.57 -8.27 4.29
CA TYR A 17 -10.31 -7.63 3.01
C TYR A 17 -9.14 -6.63 3.13
N LEU A 18 -9.13 -5.83 4.17
CA LEU A 18 -8.07 -4.85 4.39
C LEU A 18 -6.72 -5.50 4.70
N ILE A 19 -6.72 -6.61 5.47
CA ILE A 19 -5.49 -7.36 5.74
C ILE A 19 -4.91 -7.91 4.44
N ARG A 20 -5.75 -8.51 3.60
CA ARG A 20 -5.32 -9.06 2.32
C ARG A 20 -4.77 -7.96 1.40
N ASN A 21 -5.47 -6.82 1.35
CA ASN A 21 -5.01 -5.67 0.57
C ASN A 21 -3.69 -5.13 1.10
N ARG A 22 -3.53 -5.07 2.42
CA ARG A 22 -2.27 -4.64 3.03
C ARG A 22 -1.11 -5.50 2.56
N ASP A 23 -1.29 -6.82 2.57
CA ASP A 23 -0.22 -7.74 2.17
C ASP A 23 0.15 -7.52 0.69
N LEU A 24 -0.84 -7.38 -0.19
CA LEU A 24 -0.61 -7.12 -1.61
C LEU A 24 0.09 -5.78 -1.83
N ILE A 25 -0.33 -4.74 -1.14
CA ILE A 25 0.26 -3.40 -1.26
C ILE A 25 1.66 -3.38 -0.67
N GLN A 26 1.90 -4.13 0.41
CA GLN A 26 3.23 -4.26 0.99
C GLN A 26 4.19 -4.93 0.02
N GLU A 27 3.79 -5.99 -0.64
CA GLU A 27 4.59 -6.64 -1.68
C GLU A 27 4.87 -5.69 -2.84
N GLN A 28 3.86 -4.93 -3.27
CA GLN A 28 4.03 -3.93 -4.33
C GLN A 28 5.01 -2.83 -3.91
N ASN A 29 4.94 -2.40 -2.66
CA ASN A 29 5.86 -1.38 -2.13
C ASN A 29 7.31 -1.88 -2.12
N ILE A 30 7.53 -3.14 -1.75
CA ILE A 30 8.86 -3.74 -1.77
C ILE A 30 9.41 -3.79 -3.20
N ARG A 31 8.60 -4.23 -4.16
CA ARG A 31 8.99 -4.28 -5.57
C ARG A 31 9.29 -2.88 -6.13
N ASP A 32 8.45 -1.91 -5.80
CA ASP A 32 8.64 -0.54 -6.27
C ASP A 32 9.89 0.09 -5.68
N LEU A 33 10.24 -0.26 -4.44
CA LEU A 33 11.48 0.19 -3.82
C LEU A 33 12.70 -0.40 -4.54
N GLU A 34 12.66 -1.70 -4.86
CA GLU A 34 13.75 -2.35 -5.58
C GLU A 34 13.93 -1.72 -6.96
N ILE A 35 12.83 -1.48 -7.67
CA ILE A 35 12.86 -0.83 -8.99
C ILE A 35 13.39 0.60 -8.87
N PHE A 36 12.96 1.34 -7.85
CA PHE A 36 13.43 2.69 -7.63
C PHE A 36 14.95 2.72 -7.38
N ASN A 37 15.45 1.84 -6.53
CA ASN A 37 16.89 1.78 -6.22
C ASN A 37 17.71 1.43 -7.47
N LEU A 38 17.24 0.47 -8.28
CA LEU A 38 17.90 0.11 -9.52
C LEU A 38 17.87 1.28 -10.51
N THR A 39 16.73 1.93 -10.64
CA THR A 39 16.53 3.07 -11.54
C THR A 39 17.42 4.24 -11.12
N LYS A 40 17.55 4.49 -9.83
CA LYS A 40 18.43 5.53 -9.30
C LYS A 40 19.88 5.27 -9.69
N GLU A 41 20.32 4.03 -9.56
CA GLU A 41 21.68 3.64 -9.94
C GLU A 41 21.90 3.84 -11.44
N LEU A 42 20.94 3.44 -12.28
CA LEU A 42 21.03 3.63 -13.73
C LEU A 42 21.05 5.11 -14.10
N PHE A 43 20.25 5.91 -13.41
CA PHE A 43 20.22 7.36 -13.62
C PHE A 43 21.58 8.01 -13.27
N GLU A 44 22.16 7.63 -12.14
CA GLU A 44 23.47 8.15 -11.71
C GLU A 44 24.56 7.77 -12.71
N LYS A 45 24.43 6.63 -13.39
CA LYS A 45 25.36 6.20 -14.43
C LYS A 45 25.05 6.78 -15.82
N GLY A 46 24.02 7.60 -15.92
CA GLY A 46 23.63 8.23 -17.18
C GLY A 46 22.99 7.29 -18.18
N ARG A 47 22.47 6.14 -17.74
CA ARG A 47 21.89 5.11 -18.62
C ARG A 47 20.41 5.29 -18.89
N ILE A 48 19.72 6.09 -18.08
CA ILE A 48 18.31 6.43 -18.26
C ILE A 48 18.14 7.93 -18.13
N ASN A 49 17.01 8.46 -18.62
CA ASN A 49 16.74 9.88 -18.55
C ASN A 49 16.02 10.23 -17.24
N GLN A 50 15.92 11.53 -16.96
CA GLN A 50 15.28 12.04 -15.75
C GLN A 50 13.81 11.65 -15.66
N PHE A 51 13.12 11.60 -16.80
CA PHE A 51 11.71 11.23 -16.82
C PHE A 51 11.50 9.80 -16.31
N GLU A 52 12.30 8.84 -16.79
CA GLU A 52 12.23 7.46 -16.34
C GLU A 52 12.52 7.33 -14.85
N TYR A 53 13.49 8.08 -14.34
CA TYR A 53 13.80 8.13 -12.92
C TYR A 53 12.62 8.67 -12.11
N GLU A 54 12.02 9.78 -12.55
CA GLU A 54 10.88 10.38 -11.84
C GLU A 54 9.65 9.48 -11.82
N VAL A 55 9.40 8.76 -12.91
CA VAL A 55 8.28 7.80 -12.95
C VAL A 55 8.46 6.71 -11.89
N ALA A 56 9.64 6.12 -11.79
CA ALA A 56 9.93 5.08 -10.79
C ALA A 56 9.83 5.65 -9.36
N ARG A 57 10.33 6.86 -9.14
CA ARG A 57 10.27 7.53 -7.84
C ARG A 57 8.83 7.78 -7.42
N ASN A 58 8.01 8.33 -8.32
CA ASN A 58 6.61 8.63 -8.03
C ASN A 58 5.81 7.36 -7.76
N LYS A 59 6.09 6.29 -8.49
CA LYS A 59 5.44 5.01 -8.30
C LYS A 59 5.75 4.42 -6.92
N TYR A 60 6.99 4.50 -6.49
CA TYR A 60 7.40 4.07 -5.17
C TYR A 60 6.71 4.90 -4.07
N PHE A 61 6.72 6.21 -4.19
CA PHE A 61 6.08 7.08 -3.21
C PHE A 61 4.57 6.85 -3.15
N GLN A 62 3.93 6.60 -4.28
CA GLN A 62 2.49 6.30 -4.30
C GLN A 62 2.19 4.99 -3.58
N SER A 63 2.97 3.94 -3.82
CA SER A 63 2.76 2.66 -3.14
C SER A 63 3.02 2.76 -1.64
N LYS A 64 4.01 3.56 -1.24
CA LYS A 64 4.31 3.83 0.17
C LYS A 64 3.15 4.55 0.86
N LEU A 65 2.57 5.53 0.18
CA LEU A 65 1.39 6.26 0.68
C LEU A 65 0.19 5.34 0.80
N ASN A 66 -0.06 4.49 -0.19
CA ASN A 66 -1.16 3.52 -0.17
C ASN A 66 -1.03 2.57 1.03
N LEU A 67 0.18 2.10 1.30
CA LEU A 67 0.44 1.23 2.44
C LEU A 67 0.13 1.94 3.76
N LYS A 68 0.55 3.20 3.88
CA LYS A 68 0.28 4.02 5.06
C LYS A 68 -1.23 4.22 5.26
N MET A 69 -1.98 4.46 4.19
CA MET A 69 -3.43 4.63 4.27
C MET A 69 -4.14 3.37 4.74
N ILE A 70 -3.70 2.20 4.27
CA ILE A 70 -4.27 0.92 4.72
C ILE A 70 -3.96 0.66 6.19
N HIS A 71 -2.74 0.95 6.64
CA HIS A 71 -2.39 0.82 8.05
C HIS A 71 -3.27 1.70 8.94
N LEU A 72 -3.57 2.92 8.50
CA LEU A 72 -4.47 3.81 9.23
C LEU A 72 -5.90 3.25 9.26
N SER A 73 -6.38 2.70 8.16
CA SER A 73 -7.72 2.10 8.10
C SER A 73 -7.84 0.90 9.03
N LEU A 74 -6.82 0.03 9.07
CA LEU A 74 -6.78 -1.12 9.97
C LEU A 74 -6.76 -0.66 11.43
N SER A 75 -6.00 0.37 11.74
CA SER A 75 -5.93 0.94 13.09
C SER A 75 -7.30 1.45 13.56
N LYS A 76 -8.05 2.11 12.67
CA LYS A 76 -9.41 2.57 12.99
C LYS A 76 -10.35 1.42 13.29
N ILE A 77 -10.29 0.33 12.53
CA ILE A 77 -11.14 -0.84 12.74
C ILE A 77 -10.82 -1.48 14.08
N VAL A 78 -9.56 -1.67 14.41
CA VAL A 78 -9.13 -2.23 15.69
C VAL A 78 -9.63 -1.35 16.85
N THR A 79 -9.54 -0.04 16.72
CA THR A 79 -10.02 0.90 17.74
C THR A 79 -11.54 0.78 17.95
N LEU A 80 -12.30 0.57 16.88
CA LEU A 80 -13.76 0.43 16.96
C LEU A 80 -14.19 -0.87 17.67
N TYR A 81 -13.34 -1.90 17.67
CA TYR A 81 -13.63 -3.19 18.32
C TYR A 81 -13.21 -3.23 19.79
N HIS A 82 -12.50 -2.24 20.26
CA HIS A 82 -12.16 -2.06 21.67
C HIS A 82 -13.15 -1.12 22.33
#